data_8158e4e04b37789f19f0735a2392f29c
#
_entry.id   8158e4e04b37789f19f0735a2392f29c
#
_cell.length_a   1.000
_cell.length_b   1.000
_cell.length_c   1.000
_cell.angle_alpha   90.00
_cell.angle_beta   90.00
_cell.angle_gamma   90.00
#
_symmetry.space_group_name_H-M   'P 1'
#
loop_
_entity.id
_entity.type
_entity.pdbx_description
1 polymer ?
#
loop_
_entity_poly.entity_id
_entity_poly.type
_entity_poly.pdbx_seq_one_letter_code
_entity_poly.pdbx_strand_id
1 'polypeptide(L)'
;MRIQAKKCIFAQIFSTMNKQYKELQVQEGVYIPQPALQYPEENPFERTLFPKQIKHIDFDEHYPYLNDSFKYRFNLLWGYYLVIHIILRLKLRIQMGLRIRGREVLKKYKSELQHGAITIANHIYRLDCPCVLIAVKGTHRTRIPMFAPNFRTKDGFFMQLAGGVPIPDSTTNMSALKKFNEAFDEFHRRGWWFHIFPEACRWDMYKPLRPFQKGAFTMSYKYNKPILPCVITFRERKGIFRLFGPKSLPLLTVTIGEPLLPDTTQPRKTEVERLRTQAHTQMQQMAGITHNPWPASWGNL
;
A
#
# COMPACT_ATOMS: atom_id res chain seq x y z
N MET A 1 1.49 -28.09 19.73
CA MET A 1 1.48 -27.82 18.29
C MET A 1 1.16 -26.36 17.91
N ARG A 2 0.17 -25.67 18.51
CA ARG A 2 -0.18 -24.27 18.12
C ARG A 2 0.88 -23.20 18.44
N ILE A 3 1.73 -23.38 19.46
CA ILE A 3 2.76 -22.41 19.86
C ILE A 3 4.01 -22.50 18.96
N GLN A 4 4.36 -23.68 18.47
CA GLN A 4 5.46 -23.86 17.51
C GLN A 4 5.15 -23.27 16.13
N ALA A 5 3.90 -23.37 15.67
CA ALA A 5 3.47 -22.74 14.42
C ALA A 5 3.57 -21.19 14.48
N LYS A 6 3.26 -20.60 15.64
CA LYS A 6 3.37 -19.13 15.82
C LYS A 6 4.83 -18.64 15.82
N LYS A 7 5.77 -19.39 16.44
CA LYS A 7 7.21 -19.07 16.40
C LYS A 7 7.77 -19.16 14.97
N CYS A 8 7.32 -20.13 14.19
CA CYS A 8 7.74 -20.32 12.81
C CYS A 8 7.26 -19.16 11.90
N ILE A 9 6.07 -18.63 12.13
CA ILE A 9 5.48 -17.51 11.38
C ILE A 9 6.29 -16.23 11.59
N PHE A 10 6.66 -15.90 12.85
CA PHE A 10 7.48 -14.73 13.14
C PHE A 10 8.90 -14.86 12.58
N ALA A 11 9.55 -16.01 12.76
CA ALA A 11 10.88 -16.28 12.20
C ALA A 11 10.88 -16.18 10.66
N GLN A 12 9.80 -16.59 10.00
CA GLN A 12 9.68 -16.54 8.55
C GLN A 12 9.52 -15.11 8.00
N ILE A 13 8.75 -14.22 8.68
CA ILE A 13 8.69 -12.79 8.33
C ILE A 13 10.08 -12.16 8.39
N PHE A 14 10.87 -12.53 9.40
CA PHE A 14 12.22 -11.98 9.59
C PHE A 14 13.24 -12.55 8.59
N SER A 15 13.20 -13.84 8.30
CA SER A 15 14.16 -14.53 7.43
C SER A 15 14.02 -14.18 5.96
N THR A 16 12.78 -14.08 5.44
CA THR A 16 12.55 -13.79 4.02
C THR A 16 12.88 -12.35 3.66
N MET A 17 12.76 -11.40 4.61
CA MET A 17 13.17 -10.02 4.39
C MET A 17 14.68 -9.84 4.19
N ASN A 18 15.49 -10.68 4.84
CA ASN A 18 16.95 -10.58 4.73
C ASN A 18 17.52 -11.16 3.44
N LYS A 19 16.85 -12.15 2.82
CA LYS A 19 17.35 -12.78 1.60
C LYS A 19 17.18 -11.92 0.34
N GLN A 20 16.08 -11.20 0.23
CA GLN A 20 15.72 -10.48 -1.00
C GLN A 20 16.55 -9.21 -1.24
N TYR A 21 17.15 -8.64 -0.17
CA TYR A 21 17.86 -7.36 -0.22
C TYR A 21 19.36 -7.48 0.11
N LYS A 22 19.92 -8.67 0.18
CA LYS A 22 21.36 -8.88 0.46
C LYS A 22 22.28 -8.22 -0.55
N GLU A 23 21.75 -7.94 -1.73
CA GLU A 23 22.52 -7.48 -2.89
C GLU A 23 22.33 -5.99 -3.22
N LEU A 24 21.51 -5.25 -2.46
CA LEU A 24 21.34 -3.82 -2.68
C LEU A 24 22.55 -3.04 -2.16
N GLN A 25 23.27 -2.38 -3.07
CA GLN A 25 24.35 -1.46 -2.71
C GLN A 25 23.84 -0.01 -2.62
N VAL A 26 24.40 0.71 -1.68
CA VAL A 26 24.18 2.16 -1.52
C VAL A 26 25.34 2.85 -2.24
N GLN A 27 25.06 3.51 -3.36
CA GLN A 27 26.00 4.46 -3.95
C GLN A 27 25.72 5.84 -3.36
N GLU A 28 26.78 6.60 -3.04
CA GLU A 28 26.83 7.93 -2.43
C GLU A 28 25.50 8.72 -2.39
N GLY A 29 24.71 8.51 -1.32
CA GLY A 29 23.45 9.23 -1.06
C GLY A 29 22.26 8.82 -1.93
N VAL A 30 22.43 7.89 -2.85
CA VAL A 30 21.38 7.42 -3.76
C VAL A 30 21.20 5.92 -3.58
N TYR A 31 20.02 5.50 -3.09
CA TYR A 31 19.67 4.09 -3.03
C TYR A 31 19.27 3.62 -4.43
N ILE A 32 20.24 3.19 -5.21
CA ILE A 32 19.99 2.56 -6.49
C ILE A 32 19.93 1.05 -6.23
N PRO A 33 18.87 0.36 -6.67
CA PRO A 33 18.89 -1.10 -6.72
C PRO A 33 20.10 -1.56 -7.52
N GLN A 34 20.65 -2.71 -7.17
CA GLN A 34 21.70 -3.31 -7.97
C GLN A 34 21.22 -3.57 -9.40
N PRO A 35 22.14 -3.70 -10.37
CA PRO A 35 21.81 -4.00 -11.78
C PRO A 35 20.94 -5.23 -11.98
N ALA A 36 20.85 -6.12 -10.98
CA ALA A 36 19.95 -7.27 -10.99
C ALA A 36 18.46 -6.91 -10.91
N LEU A 37 18.11 -5.70 -10.46
CA LEU A 37 16.74 -5.19 -10.48
C LEU A 37 16.55 -4.33 -11.74
N GLN A 38 16.29 -4.99 -12.86
CA GLN A 38 15.88 -4.30 -14.07
C GLN A 38 14.41 -3.90 -13.95
N TYR A 39 14.13 -2.62 -14.23
CA TYR A 39 12.79 -2.12 -14.31
C TYR A 39 12.35 -2.04 -15.77
N PRO A 40 11.11 -2.47 -16.11
CA PRO A 40 10.59 -2.38 -17.47
C PRO A 40 10.22 -0.93 -17.79
N GLU A 41 11.17 -0.16 -18.31
CA GLU A 41 10.98 1.27 -18.60
C GLU A 41 9.94 1.54 -19.69
N GLU A 42 9.59 0.52 -20.50
CA GLU A 42 8.58 0.63 -21.55
C GLU A 42 7.14 0.55 -21.00
N ASN A 43 6.95 -0.15 -19.87
CA ASN A 43 5.62 -0.34 -19.28
C ASN A 43 5.64 -0.12 -17.75
N PRO A 44 5.20 1.04 -17.27
CA PRO A 44 5.25 1.39 -15.84
C PRO A 44 4.35 0.50 -14.96
N PHE A 45 3.47 -0.29 -15.54
CA PHE A 45 2.55 -1.18 -14.81
C PHE A 45 2.97 -2.65 -14.89
N GLU A 46 4.09 -2.94 -15.55
CA GLU A 46 4.61 -4.29 -15.62
C GLU A 46 5.09 -4.77 -14.25
N ARG A 47 4.76 -6.03 -13.93
CA ARG A 47 5.15 -6.63 -12.66
C ARG A 47 6.56 -7.19 -12.74
N THR A 48 7.41 -6.72 -11.86
CA THR A 48 8.77 -7.26 -11.68
C THR A 48 8.81 -8.41 -10.66
N LEU A 49 7.74 -8.56 -9.86
CA LEU A 49 7.67 -9.54 -8.78
C LEU A 49 6.42 -10.39 -8.92
N PHE A 50 6.62 -11.67 -9.12
CA PHE A 50 5.54 -12.67 -9.20
C PHE A 50 5.52 -13.51 -7.92
N PRO A 51 4.45 -13.44 -7.12
CA PRO A 51 4.37 -14.21 -5.89
C PRO A 51 4.26 -15.72 -6.20
N LYS A 52 5.11 -16.55 -5.57
CA LYS A 52 5.00 -18.01 -5.67
C LYS A 52 3.73 -18.46 -4.99
N GLN A 53 2.77 -18.90 -5.79
CA GLN A 53 1.50 -19.43 -5.29
C GLN A 53 1.71 -20.86 -4.76
N ILE A 54 1.16 -21.14 -3.57
CA ILE A 54 1.23 -22.46 -2.89
C ILE A 54 -0.14 -22.96 -2.46
N LYS A 55 -1.19 -22.16 -2.69
CA LYS A 55 -2.58 -22.49 -2.37
C LYS A 55 -3.43 -22.32 -3.59
N HIS A 56 -4.47 -23.14 -3.72
CA HIS A 56 -5.52 -22.95 -4.71
C HIS A 56 -6.72 -22.29 -4.01
N ILE A 57 -7.06 -21.08 -4.39
CA ILE A 57 -8.20 -20.31 -3.88
C ILE A 57 -8.76 -19.55 -5.08
N ASP A 58 -10.03 -19.75 -5.37
CA ASP A 58 -10.71 -19.00 -6.42
C ASP A 58 -11.31 -17.73 -5.84
N PHE A 59 -11.07 -16.62 -6.53
CA PHE A 59 -11.62 -15.30 -6.18
C PHE A 59 -12.70 -14.95 -7.21
N ASP A 60 -13.73 -15.79 -7.22
CA ASP A 60 -14.92 -15.71 -8.07
C ASP A 60 -16.11 -15.08 -7.32
N GLU A 61 -17.33 -15.27 -7.82
CA GLU A 61 -18.58 -14.77 -7.23
C GLU A 61 -18.98 -15.45 -5.92
N HIS A 62 -18.38 -16.60 -5.59
CA HIS A 62 -18.63 -17.33 -4.34
C HIS A 62 -17.69 -16.90 -3.21
N TYR A 63 -16.61 -16.18 -3.55
CA TYR A 63 -15.69 -15.70 -2.54
C TYR A 63 -16.34 -14.64 -1.64
N PRO A 64 -16.19 -14.74 -0.31
CA PRO A 64 -16.80 -13.78 0.63
C PRO A 64 -16.00 -12.46 0.72
N TYR A 65 -16.10 -11.62 -0.32
CA TYR A 65 -15.44 -10.30 -0.33
C TYR A 65 -15.84 -9.42 0.87
N LEU A 66 -17.09 -9.54 1.30
CA LEU A 66 -17.60 -8.99 2.55
C LEU A 66 -17.63 -10.13 3.59
N ASN A 67 -16.64 -10.18 4.45
CA ASN A 67 -16.56 -11.19 5.49
C ASN A 67 -16.75 -10.55 6.87
N ASP A 68 -17.91 -10.78 7.48
CA ASP A 68 -18.27 -10.29 8.80
C ASP A 68 -18.19 -11.38 9.90
N SER A 69 -17.63 -12.56 9.58
CA SER A 69 -17.48 -13.62 10.56
C SER A 69 -16.68 -13.17 11.78
N PHE A 70 -17.05 -13.65 12.96
CA PHE A 70 -16.34 -13.34 14.22
C PHE A 70 -14.83 -13.62 14.12
N LYS A 71 -14.46 -14.75 13.55
CA LYS A 71 -13.05 -15.14 13.35
C LYS A 71 -12.30 -14.12 12.49
N TYR A 72 -12.90 -13.67 11.38
CA TYR A 72 -12.27 -12.70 10.49
C TYR A 72 -12.13 -11.33 11.18
N ARG A 73 -13.17 -10.85 11.85
CA ARG A 73 -13.14 -9.59 12.60
C ARG A 73 -12.11 -9.63 13.73
N PHE A 74 -12.03 -10.74 14.48
CA PHE A 74 -11.03 -10.94 15.52
C PHE A 74 -9.60 -10.91 14.93
N ASN A 75 -9.39 -11.59 13.81
CA ASN A 75 -8.09 -11.58 13.10
C ASN A 75 -7.70 -10.18 12.65
N LEU A 76 -8.63 -9.37 12.17
CA LEU A 76 -8.37 -7.98 11.80
C LEU A 76 -7.97 -7.14 13.02
N LEU A 77 -8.68 -7.25 14.13
CA LEU A 77 -8.35 -6.55 15.37
C LEU A 77 -6.93 -6.91 15.82
N TRP A 78 -6.65 -8.18 15.94
CA TRP A 78 -5.33 -8.67 16.31
C TRP A 78 -4.25 -8.24 15.30
N GLY A 79 -4.52 -8.35 14.00
CA GLY A 79 -3.62 -7.96 12.93
C GLY A 79 -3.25 -6.49 13.01
N TYR A 80 -4.23 -5.60 13.18
CA TYR A 80 -3.96 -4.17 13.27
C TYR A 80 -3.29 -3.77 14.57
N TYR A 81 -3.86 -4.14 15.72
CA TYR A 81 -3.39 -3.59 17.00
C TYR A 81 -2.12 -4.27 17.49
N LEU A 82 -1.99 -5.58 17.36
CA LEU A 82 -0.78 -6.28 17.78
C LEU A 82 0.29 -6.32 16.68
N VAL A 83 -0.06 -6.83 15.47
CA VAL A 83 0.96 -7.06 14.44
C VAL A 83 1.42 -5.74 13.83
N ILE A 84 0.51 -4.88 13.34
CA ILE A 84 0.89 -3.66 12.64
C ILE A 84 1.36 -2.58 13.62
N HIS A 85 0.53 -2.22 14.62
CA HIS A 85 0.82 -1.05 15.47
C HIS A 85 1.79 -1.32 16.63
N ILE A 86 2.03 -2.56 17.01
CA ILE A 86 3.04 -2.89 18.04
C ILE A 86 4.25 -3.51 17.36
N ILE A 87 4.13 -4.70 16.80
CA ILE A 87 5.29 -5.49 16.35
C ILE A 87 5.98 -4.86 15.14
N LEU A 88 5.24 -4.60 14.05
CA LEU A 88 5.84 -4.03 12.84
C LEU A 88 6.26 -2.57 13.06
N ARG A 89 5.50 -1.79 13.83
CA ARG A 89 5.90 -0.42 14.18
C ARG A 89 7.22 -0.39 14.96
N LEU A 90 7.40 -1.25 15.95
CA LEU A 90 8.63 -1.34 16.71
C LEU A 90 9.79 -1.76 15.81
N LYS A 91 9.59 -2.80 15.01
CA LYS A 91 10.58 -3.26 14.03
C LYS A 91 10.98 -2.16 13.04
N LEU A 92 10.01 -1.50 12.42
CA LEU A 92 10.26 -0.44 11.44
C LEU A 92 10.97 0.76 12.08
N ARG A 93 10.66 1.10 13.36
CA ARG A 93 11.35 2.17 14.06
C ARG A 93 12.81 1.82 14.38
N ILE A 94 13.05 0.60 14.87
CA ILE A 94 14.39 0.18 15.29
C ILE A 94 15.26 -0.16 14.08
N GLN A 95 14.78 -1.00 13.17
CA GLN A 95 15.59 -1.50 12.06
C GLN A 95 15.64 -0.56 10.86
N MET A 96 14.51 0.11 10.55
CA MET A 96 14.39 0.96 9.37
C MET A 96 14.32 2.46 9.71
N GLY A 97 14.48 2.82 10.98
CA GLY A 97 14.45 4.20 11.43
C GLY A 97 13.22 4.97 10.94
N LEU A 98 12.05 4.30 10.90
CA LEU A 98 10.81 4.86 10.36
C LEU A 98 10.50 6.23 10.98
N ARG A 99 10.49 7.26 10.14
CA ARG A 99 10.04 8.61 10.46
C ARG A 99 8.69 8.87 9.80
N ILE A 100 7.84 9.63 10.48
CA ILE A 100 6.53 10.02 9.97
C ILE A 100 6.44 11.54 10.05
N ARG A 101 6.07 12.16 8.94
CA ARG A 101 5.88 13.60 8.76
C ARG A 101 4.45 13.87 8.32
N GLY A 102 3.92 15.07 8.63
CA GLY A 102 2.59 15.48 8.18
C GLY A 102 1.44 14.90 9.01
N ARG A 103 1.67 14.36 10.21
CA ARG A 103 0.56 13.84 11.06
C ARG A 103 -0.41 14.91 11.53
N GLU A 104 0.02 16.15 11.57
CA GLU A 104 -0.82 17.33 11.85
C GLU A 104 -1.95 17.48 10.85
N VAL A 105 -1.77 17.04 9.59
CA VAL A 105 -2.79 17.00 8.54
C VAL A 105 -4.03 16.20 9.00
N LEU A 106 -3.83 15.07 9.69
CA LEU A 106 -4.95 14.26 10.19
C LEU A 106 -5.79 14.97 11.24
N LYS A 107 -5.22 15.95 11.95
CA LYS A 107 -5.95 16.78 12.92
C LYS A 107 -6.61 17.97 12.21
N LYS A 108 -5.86 18.63 11.31
CA LYS A 108 -6.31 19.78 10.54
C LYS A 108 -7.57 19.47 9.72
N TYR A 109 -7.60 18.30 9.08
CA TYR A 109 -8.69 17.87 8.19
C TYR A 109 -9.58 16.79 8.84
N LYS A 110 -9.76 16.85 10.17
CA LYS A 110 -10.52 15.83 10.90
C LYS A 110 -11.98 15.73 10.44
N SER A 111 -12.62 16.85 10.13
CA SER A 111 -14.00 16.93 9.63
C SER A 111 -14.16 16.22 8.29
N GLU A 112 -13.24 16.45 7.37
CA GLU A 112 -13.26 15.87 6.02
C GLU A 112 -12.96 14.38 6.03
N LEU A 113 -12.13 13.94 6.98
CA LEU A 113 -11.67 12.56 7.09
C LEU A 113 -12.57 11.67 7.98
N GLN A 114 -13.52 12.23 8.72
CA GLN A 114 -14.31 11.49 9.71
C GLN A 114 -15.18 10.36 9.13
N HIS A 115 -15.63 10.51 7.88
CA HIS A 115 -16.43 9.51 7.17
C HIS A 115 -15.58 8.55 6.31
N GLY A 116 -14.27 8.50 6.61
CA GLY A 116 -13.29 7.70 5.89
C GLY A 116 -12.67 8.43 4.71
N ALA A 117 -11.49 7.98 4.32
CA ALA A 117 -10.72 8.52 3.22
C ALA A 117 -10.09 7.39 2.39
N ILE A 118 -9.57 7.73 1.23
CA ILE A 118 -8.75 6.83 0.41
C ILE A 118 -7.30 7.29 0.54
N THR A 119 -6.51 6.55 1.30
CA THR A 119 -5.06 6.77 1.32
C THR A 119 -4.44 6.19 0.06
N ILE A 120 -3.56 6.95 -0.57
CA ILE A 120 -2.74 6.47 -1.68
C ILE A 120 -1.26 6.58 -1.33
N ALA A 121 -0.43 5.68 -1.88
CA ALA A 121 1.02 5.74 -1.69
C ALA A 121 1.77 5.18 -2.90
N ASN A 122 3.04 5.55 -3.04
CA ASN A 122 3.96 4.90 -3.96
C ASN A 122 4.29 3.48 -3.47
N HIS A 123 4.53 2.55 -4.40
CA HIS A 123 4.69 1.12 -4.11
C HIS A 123 6.12 0.65 -4.37
N ILE A 124 7.01 0.91 -3.41
CA ILE A 124 8.47 0.79 -3.59
C ILE A 124 9.19 -0.04 -2.53
N TYR A 125 8.44 -0.61 -1.58
CA TYR A 125 9.02 -1.40 -0.50
C TYR A 125 8.05 -2.47 -0.01
N ARG A 126 8.59 -3.63 0.41
CA ARG A 126 7.76 -4.76 0.85
C ARG A 126 6.82 -4.44 2.02
N LEU A 127 7.21 -3.52 2.90
CA LEU A 127 6.42 -3.11 4.07
C LEU A 127 5.85 -1.69 3.93
N ASP A 128 5.68 -1.20 2.70
CA ASP A 128 5.09 0.12 2.46
C ASP A 128 3.67 0.23 2.99
N CYS A 129 2.83 -0.79 2.77
CA CYS A 129 1.48 -0.82 3.30
C CYS A 129 1.46 -0.68 4.85
N PRO A 130 2.14 -1.50 5.66
CA PRO A 130 2.26 -1.26 7.09
C PRO A 130 2.84 0.11 7.46
N CYS A 131 3.79 0.64 6.69
CA CYS A 131 4.35 1.97 6.94
C CYS A 131 3.28 3.06 6.84
N VAL A 132 2.44 3.02 5.78
CA VAL A 132 1.34 3.95 5.59
C VAL A 132 0.27 3.78 6.67
N LEU A 133 -0.15 2.54 6.95
CA LEU A 133 -1.15 2.26 7.99
C LEU A 133 -0.70 2.78 9.38
N ILE A 134 0.59 2.62 9.72
CA ILE A 134 1.17 3.19 10.95
C ILE A 134 1.18 4.73 10.90
N ALA A 135 1.49 5.32 9.73
CA ALA A 135 1.57 6.77 9.57
C ALA A 135 0.21 7.43 9.77
N VAL A 136 -0.83 6.94 9.12
CA VAL A 136 -2.19 7.50 9.18
C VAL A 136 -3.00 7.02 10.38
N LYS A 137 -2.40 6.21 11.28
CA LYS A 137 -3.10 5.56 12.40
C LYS A 137 -4.27 4.69 11.92
N GLY A 138 -4.07 3.97 10.81
CA GLY A 138 -5.08 3.07 10.25
C GLY A 138 -5.60 2.07 11.27
N THR A 139 -6.86 1.70 11.15
CA THR A 139 -7.53 0.77 12.05
C THR A 139 -8.01 -0.47 11.29
N HIS A 140 -8.52 -1.45 12.00
CA HIS A 140 -9.18 -2.64 11.43
C HIS A 140 -10.36 -2.29 10.49
N ARG A 141 -10.74 -1.02 10.41
CA ARG A 141 -11.74 -0.47 9.47
C ARG A 141 -11.11 0.04 8.17
N THR A 142 -9.88 -0.36 7.85
CA THR A 142 -9.24 -0.06 6.56
C THR A 142 -9.34 -1.28 5.65
N ARG A 143 -9.64 -1.07 4.38
CA ARG A 143 -9.68 -2.11 3.35
C ARG A 143 -8.73 -1.78 2.21
N ILE A 144 -8.09 -2.82 1.68
CA ILE A 144 -7.01 -2.68 0.72
C ILE A 144 -7.29 -3.62 -0.45
N PRO A 145 -7.75 -3.12 -1.61
CA PRO A 145 -7.85 -3.95 -2.80
C PRO A 145 -6.45 -4.43 -3.20
N MET A 146 -6.27 -5.73 -3.30
CA MET A 146 -4.97 -6.35 -3.55
C MET A 146 -5.04 -7.38 -4.67
N PHE A 147 -3.94 -7.52 -5.39
CA PHE A 147 -3.75 -8.53 -6.40
C PHE A 147 -3.97 -9.93 -5.83
N ALA A 148 -4.92 -10.68 -6.40
CA ALA A 148 -5.39 -11.97 -5.91
C ALA A 148 -4.28 -13.02 -5.66
N PRO A 149 -3.26 -13.18 -6.53
CA PRO A 149 -2.17 -14.10 -6.30
C PRO A 149 -1.41 -13.90 -4.98
N ASN A 150 -1.41 -12.71 -4.39
CA ASN A 150 -0.77 -12.45 -3.10
C ASN A 150 -1.40 -13.29 -1.97
N PHE A 151 -2.69 -13.58 -2.05
CA PHE A 151 -3.42 -14.37 -1.04
C PHE A 151 -3.14 -15.87 -1.14
N ARG A 152 -2.67 -16.34 -2.30
CA ARG A 152 -2.30 -17.74 -2.55
C ARG A 152 -0.89 -18.08 -2.12
N THR A 153 -0.13 -17.11 -1.61
CA THR A 153 1.23 -17.31 -1.08
C THR A 153 1.21 -17.76 0.37
N LYS A 154 2.38 -18.13 0.91
CA LYS A 154 2.56 -18.35 2.34
C LYS A 154 2.22 -17.12 3.19
N ASP A 155 2.35 -15.93 2.62
CA ASP A 155 2.10 -14.66 3.28
C ASP A 155 0.62 -14.22 3.15
N GLY A 156 -0.24 -14.99 2.46
CA GLY A 156 -1.64 -14.63 2.20
C GLY A 156 -2.47 -14.34 3.46
N PHE A 157 -2.16 -15.03 4.57
CA PHE A 157 -2.78 -14.72 5.86
C PHE A 157 -2.48 -13.30 6.35
N PHE A 158 -1.25 -12.81 6.13
CA PHE A 158 -0.89 -11.42 6.50
C PHE A 158 -1.58 -10.38 5.63
N MET A 159 -1.88 -10.71 4.36
CA MET A 159 -2.69 -9.84 3.51
C MET A 159 -4.08 -9.65 4.11
N GLN A 160 -4.70 -10.75 4.59
CA GLN A 160 -5.99 -10.67 5.28
C GLN A 160 -5.90 -9.89 6.60
N LEU A 161 -4.86 -10.11 7.41
CA LEU A 161 -4.66 -9.36 8.66
C LEU A 161 -4.51 -7.86 8.46
N ALA A 162 -3.95 -7.44 7.32
CA ALA A 162 -3.84 -6.03 6.94
C ALA A 162 -5.15 -5.43 6.39
N GLY A 163 -6.22 -6.22 6.30
CA GLY A 163 -7.48 -5.77 5.69
C GLY A 163 -7.51 -5.88 4.17
N GLY A 164 -6.63 -6.71 3.60
CA GLY A 164 -6.61 -6.98 2.17
C GLY A 164 -7.90 -7.64 1.69
N VAL A 165 -8.39 -7.19 0.54
CA VAL A 165 -9.52 -7.76 -0.20
C VAL A 165 -9.01 -8.13 -1.58
N PRO A 166 -9.05 -9.40 -1.99
CA PRO A 166 -8.55 -9.81 -3.29
C PRO A 166 -9.38 -9.18 -4.40
N ILE A 167 -8.71 -8.62 -5.41
CA ILE A 167 -9.38 -8.25 -6.66
C ILE A 167 -9.70 -9.55 -7.41
N PRO A 168 -10.88 -9.70 -8.01
CA PRO A 168 -11.24 -10.91 -8.76
C PRO A 168 -10.17 -11.32 -9.77
N ASP A 169 -9.97 -12.63 -9.94
CA ASP A 169 -8.93 -13.18 -10.83
C ASP A 169 -9.12 -12.79 -12.29
N SER A 170 -10.37 -12.69 -12.70
CA SER A 170 -10.75 -12.31 -14.06
C SER A 170 -11.59 -11.05 -14.05
N THR A 171 -11.15 -10.06 -14.79
CA THR A 171 -11.92 -8.83 -15.04
C THR A 171 -13.12 -9.07 -15.96
N THR A 172 -13.19 -10.24 -16.61
CA THR A 172 -14.33 -10.65 -17.44
C THR A 172 -15.40 -11.39 -16.65
N ASN A 173 -15.10 -11.87 -15.43
CA ASN A 173 -16.12 -12.41 -14.53
C ASN A 173 -16.90 -11.26 -13.87
N MET A 174 -17.95 -10.82 -14.57
CA MET A 174 -18.78 -9.71 -14.13
C MET A 174 -19.49 -9.98 -12.81
N SER A 175 -19.83 -11.24 -12.50
CA SER A 175 -20.47 -11.62 -11.23
C SER A 175 -19.53 -11.44 -10.06
N ALA A 176 -18.28 -11.91 -10.16
CA ALA A 176 -17.26 -11.71 -9.16
C ALA A 176 -16.94 -10.21 -8.96
N LEU A 177 -16.81 -9.47 -10.07
CA LEU A 177 -16.56 -8.02 -10.02
C LEU A 177 -17.72 -7.27 -9.36
N LYS A 178 -18.97 -7.67 -9.63
CA LYS A 178 -20.16 -7.13 -8.97
C LYS A 178 -20.10 -7.36 -7.46
N LYS A 179 -19.82 -8.60 -7.00
CA LYS A 179 -19.66 -8.94 -5.57
C LYS A 179 -18.54 -8.17 -4.88
N PHE A 180 -17.41 -8.02 -5.54
CA PHE A 180 -16.31 -7.18 -5.06
C PHE A 180 -16.76 -5.71 -4.87
N ASN A 181 -17.44 -5.14 -5.85
CA ASN A 181 -17.94 -3.77 -5.78
C ASN A 181 -19.00 -3.59 -4.69
N GLU A 182 -19.94 -4.53 -4.55
CA GLU A 182 -20.94 -4.54 -3.47
C GLU A 182 -20.27 -4.54 -2.08
N ALA A 183 -19.18 -5.29 -1.91
CA ALA A 183 -18.42 -5.28 -0.67
C ALA A 183 -17.79 -3.90 -0.38
N PHE A 184 -17.24 -3.22 -1.40
CA PHE A 184 -16.69 -1.87 -1.23
C PHE A 184 -17.77 -0.81 -1.03
N ASP A 185 -18.96 -0.96 -1.62
CA ASP A 185 -20.13 -0.11 -1.35
C ASP A 185 -20.54 -0.22 0.13
N GLU A 186 -20.53 -1.43 0.69
CA GLU A 186 -20.82 -1.66 2.10
C GLU A 186 -19.73 -1.10 3.02
N PHE A 187 -18.44 -1.27 2.69
CA PHE A 187 -17.35 -0.67 3.46
C PHE A 187 -17.43 0.86 3.46
N HIS A 188 -17.80 1.46 2.32
CA HIS A 188 -18.06 2.89 2.24
C HIS A 188 -19.22 3.30 3.16
N ARG A 189 -20.35 2.61 3.13
CA ARG A 189 -21.54 2.88 3.97
C ARG A 189 -21.22 2.82 5.46
N ARG A 190 -20.26 1.94 5.85
CA ARG A 190 -19.72 1.84 7.22
C ARG A 190 -18.71 2.96 7.58
N GLY A 191 -18.40 3.87 6.67
CA GLY A 191 -17.41 4.92 6.88
C GLY A 191 -15.97 4.42 6.96
N TRP A 192 -15.65 3.27 6.34
CA TRP A 192 -14.32 2.68 6.42
C TRP A 192 -13.35 3.35 5.44
N TRP A 193 -12.07 3.29 5.80
CA TRP A 193 -10.98 3.80 4.99
C TRP A 193 -10.56 2.79 3.93
N PHE A 194 -10.05 3.30 2.81
CA PHE A 194 -9.41 2.48 1.80
C PHE A 194 -7.93 2.84 1.70
N HIS A 195 -7.10 1.86 1.34
CA HIS A 195 -5.71 2.13 1.01
C HIS A 195 -5.39 1.51 -0.35
N ILE A 196 -4.86 2.31 -1.26
CA ILE A 196 -4.62 1.90 -2.64
C ILE A 196 -3.22 2.37 -3.07
N PHE A 197 -2.48 1.47 -3.72
CA PHE A 197 -1.27 1.82 -4.43
C PHE A 197 -1.63 2.11 -5.90
N PRO A 198 -1.72 3.38 -6.32
CA PRO A 198 -2.19 3.71 -7.66
C PRO A 198 -1.20 3.33 -8.76
N GLU A 199 0.05 3.02 -8.41
CA GLU A 199 1.06 2.44 -9.31
C GLU A 199 0.80 0.96 -9.66
N ALA A 200 -0.23 0.33 -9.11
CA ALA A 200 -0.73 -1.03 -9.34
C ALA A 200 0.22 -2.17 -8.97
N CYS A 201 1.51 -2.06 -9.18
CA CYS A 201 2.50 -3.08 -8.83
C CYS A 201 3.68 -2.47 -8.07
N ARG A 202 4.42 -3.31 -7.34
CA ARG A 202 5.58 -2.87 -6.56
C ARG A 202 6.85 -2.97 -7.41
N TRP A 203 7.63 -1.87 -7.42
CA TRP A 203 9.01 -1.87 -7.90
C TRP A 203 9.93 -1.56 -6.73
N ASP A 204 10.60 -2.57 -6.23
CA ASP A 204 11.40 -2.43 -5.01
C ASP A 204 12.52 -1.40 -5.17
N MET A 205 12.60 -0.45 -4.24
CA MET A 205 13.59 0.63 -4.17
C MET A 205 13.58 1.64 -5.33
N TYR A 206 12.58 1.60 -6.20
CA TYR A 206 12.45 2.53 -7.32
C TYR A 206 12.03 3.90 -6.82
N LYS A 207 12.83 4.93 -7.09
CA LYS A 207 12.59 6.28 -6.56
C LYS A 207 11.62 7.12 -7.36
N PRO A 208 11.66 7.12 -8.71
CA PRO A 208 10.72 7.89 -9.50
C PRO A 208 9.28 7.49 -9.19
N LEU A 209 8.37 8.44 -9.29
CA LEU A 209 6.95 8.18 -9.10
C LEU A 209 6.34 7.74 -10.44
N ARG A 210 5.86 6.50 -10.49
CA ARG A 210 5.25 5.95 -11.70
C ARG A 210 3.86 6.53 -11.95
N PRO A 211 3.32 6.43 -13.18
CA PRO A 211 1.97 6.88 -13.48
C PRO A 211 0.91 6.20 -12.61
N PHE A 212 -0.17 6.90 -12.35
CA PHE A 212 -1.25 6.40 -11.52
C PHE A 212 -2.39 5.81 -12.36
N GLN A 213 -2.89 4.65 -11.93
CA GLN A 213 -4.12 4.05 -12.42
C GLN A 213 -5.34 4.80 -11.88
N LYS A 214 -6.42 4.81 -12.66
CA LYS A 214 -7.67 5.55 -12.35
C LYS A 214 -8.44 5.03 -11.13
N GLY A 215 -8.20 3.78 -10.71
CA GLY A 215 -9.03 3.05 -9.73
C GLY A 215 -9.30 3.81 -8.43
N ALA A 216 -8.24 4.33 -7.78
CA ALA A 216 -8.36 5.07 -6.53
C ALA A 216 -9.21 6.36 -6.68
N PHE A 217 -9.00 7.07 -7.78
CA PHE A 217 -9.67 8.35 -8.07
C PHE A 217 -11.12 8.15 -8.51
N THR A 218 -11.39 7.06 -9.22
CA THR A 218 -12.75 6.62 -9.55
C THR A 218 -13.55 6.28 -8.29
N MET A 219 -12.92 5.58 -7.32
CA MET A 219 -13.54 5.29 -6.03
C MET A 219 -13.75 6.57 -5.21
N SER A 220 -12.80 7.51 -5.24
CA SER A 220 -12.94 8.82 -4.59
C SER A 220 -14.17 9.56 -5.11
N TYR A 221 -14.31 9.68 -6.41
CA TYR A 221 -15.47 10.31 -7.03
C TYR A 221 -16.78 9.57 -6.69
N LYS A 222 -16.80 8.22 -6.87
CA LYS A 222 -17.99 7.38 -6.60
C LYS A 222 -18.49 7.54 -5.17
N TYR A 223 -17.59 7.57 -4.20
CA TYR A 223 -17.90 7.55 -2.78
C TYR A 223 -17.83 8.92 -2.11
N ASN A 224 -17.52 9.96 -2.85
CA ASN A 224 -17.27 11.30 -2.32
C ASN A 224 -16.27 11.26 -1.15
N LYS A 225 -15.20 10.48 -1.29
CA LYS A 225 -14.17 10.31 -0.25
C LYS A 225 -12.90 11.08 -0.60
N PRO A 226 -12.32 11.83 0.36
CA PRO A 226 -11.04 12.48 0.16
C PRO A 226 -9.93 11.50 -0.24
N ILE A 227 -9.05 11.92 -1.15
CA ILE A 227 -7.75 11.25 -1.39
C ILE A 227 -6.75 11.82 -0.40
N LEU A 228 -6.13 10.97 0.41
CA LEU A 228 -5.04 11.34 1.31
C LEU A 228 -3.72 10.81 0.77
N PRO A 229 -2.90 11.65 0.10
CA PRO A 229 -1.64 11.22 -0.46
C PRO A 229 -0.60 10.96 0.63
N CYS A 230 0.12 9.86 0.50
CA CYS A 230 1.25 9.50 1.34
C CYS A 230 2.45 9.18 0.44
N VAL A 231 3.64 9.58 0.85
CA VAL A 231 4.86 9.26 0.10
C VAL A 231 5.85 8.57 1.01
N ILE A 232 6.39 7.46 0.53
CA ILE A 232 7.50 6.76 1.17
C ILE A 232 8.78 7.18 0.46
N THR A 233 9.75 7.68 1.24
CA THR A 233 11.06 8.06 0.76
C THR A 233 12.16 7.38 1.55
N PHE A 234 13.33 7.26 0.92
CA PHE A 234 14.49 6.62 1.51
C PHE A 234 15.48 7.65 2.06
N ARG A 235 16.12 7.28 3.17
CA ARG A 235 17.22 8.04 3.76
C ARG A 235 18.44 7.15 3.93
N GLU A 236 19.63 7.72 3.83
CA GLU A 236 20.86 7.03 4.11
C GLU A 236 20.90 6.49 5.55
N ARG A 237 21.42 5.27 5.71
CA ARG A 237 21.61 4.63 7.01
C ARG A 237 22.81 5.20 7.71
N LYS A 238 22.61 6.06 8.71
CA LYS A 238 23.64 6.74 9.49
C LYS A 238 23.48 6.53 11.01
N GLY A 239 24.53 6.81 11.77
CA GLY A 239 24.53 6.79 13.23
C GLY A 239 24.17 5.41 13.80
N ILE A 240 23.40 5.40 14.88
CA ILE A 240 23.00 4.20 15.62
C ILE A 240 22.30 3.14 14.73
N PHE A 241 21.65 3.57 13.65
CA PHE A 241 20.97 2.64 12.75
C PHE A 241 21.93 1.73 11.95
N ARG A 242 23.23 2.02 11.94
CA ARG A 242 24.26 1.11 11.40
C ARG A 242 24.41 -0.16 12.24
N LEU A 243 24.03 -0.12 13.51
CA LEU A 243 24.08 -1.26 14.43
C LEU A 243 22.84 -2.15 14.36
N PHE A 244 21.73 -1.64 13.81
CA PHE A 244 20.45 -2.33 13.78
C PHE A 244 19.98 -2.54 12.35
N GLY A 245 19.60 -3.77 12.04
CA GLY A 245 19.03 -4.15 10.74
C GLY A 245 20.06 -4.33 9.63
N PRO A 246 19.61 -4.70 8.44
CA PRO A 246 20.47 -4.96 7.29
C PRO A 246 21.15 -3.68 6.81
N LYS A 247 22.49 -3.72 6.68
CA LYS A 247 23.28 -2.55 6.22
C LYS A 247 22.92 -2.09 4.81
N SER A 248 22.47 -3.02 3.98
CA SER A 248 22.06 -2.78 2.58
C SER A 248 20.70 -2.07 2.44
N LEU A 249 19.91 -1.92 3.53
CA LEU A 249 18.60 -1.28 3.45
C LEU A 249 18.65 0.17 3.91
N PRO A 250 17.99 1.09 3.18
CA PRO A 250 17.85 2.48 3.59
C PRO A 250 16.95 2.62 4.81
N LEU A 251 16.98 3.80 5.41
CA LEU A 251 15.97 4.22 6.39
C LEU A 251 14.75 4.77 5.68
N LEU A 252 13.58 4.66 6.31
CA LEU A 252 12.30 5.04 5.72
C LEU A 252 11.74 6.34 6.31
N THR A 253 11.13 7.15 5.46
CA THR A 253 10.26 8.25 5.88
C THR A 253 8.93 8.10 5.18
N VAL A 254 7.82 8.25 5.90
CA VAL A 254 6.48 8.41 5.35
C VAL A 254 6.05 9.84 5.58
N THR A 255 5.69 10.54 4.52
CA THR A 255 5.13 11.89 4.56
C THR A 255 3.66 11.84 4.18
N ILE A 256 2.79 12.44 4.99
CA ILE A 256 1.35 12.58 4.74
C ILE A 256 1.11 13.96 4.15
N GLY A 257 0.47 14.02 3.00
CA GLY A 257 0.09 15.26 2.32
C GLY A 257 -1.30 15.75 2.68
N GLU A 258 -1.65 16.93 2.23
CA GLU A 258 -2.99 17.47 2.39
C GLU A 258 -3.99 16.67 1.53
N PRO A 259 -5.21 16.45 2.04
CA PRO A 259 -6.20 15.68 1.31
C PRO A 259 -6.70 16.46 0.08
N LEU A 260 -6.95 15.73 -1.00
CA LEU A 260 -7.64 16.24 -2.18
C LEU A 260 -9.10 15.84 -2.08
N LEU A 261 -9.97 16.85 -2.09
CA LEU A 261 -11.41 16.64 -2.01
C LEU A 261 -12.00 16.46 -3.41
N PRO A 262 -12.82 15.42 -3.63
CA PRO A 262 -13.51 15.25 -4.91
C PRO A 262 -14.63 16.29 -5.07
N ASP A 263 -14.78 16.80 -6.29
CA ASP A 263 -15.91 17.63 -6.69
C ASP A 263 -16.87 16.78 -7.55
N THR A 264 -17.91 16.27 -6.90
CA THR A 264 -18.92 15.43 -7.57
C THR A 264 -19.90 16.22 -8.45
N THR A 265 -19.82 17.55 -8.49
CA THR A 265 -20.61 18.39 -9.42
C THR A 265 -19.99 18.40 -10.81
N GLN A 266 -18.70 18.09 -10.94
CA GLN A 266 -18.01 18.00 -12.21
C GLN A 266 -18.25 16.67 -12.91
N PRO A 267 -18.13 16.61 -14.25
CA PRO A 267 -18.20 15.35 -14.97
C PRO A 267 -17.13 14.37 -14.45
N ARG A 268 -17.55 13.12 -14.22
CA ARG A 268 -16.69 12.06 -13.64
C ARG A 268 -15.32 11.95 -14.30
N LYS A 269 -15.27 11.95 -15.65
CA LYS A 269 -14.00 11.80 -16.39
C LYS A 269 -13.04 12.95 -16.10
N THR A 270 -13.54 14.17 -16.07
CA THR A 270 -12.76 15.39 -15.76
C THR A 270 -12.23 15.36 -14.34
N GLU A 271 -13.10 15.04 -13.38
CA GLU A 271 -12.74 15.08 -11.97
C GLU A 271 -11.76 13.96 -11.58
N VAL A 272 -11.95 12.75 -12.08
CA VAL A 272 -11.02 11.64 -11.88
C VAL A 272 -9.62 11.98 -12.41
N GLU A 273 -9.55 12.66 -13.56
CA GLU A 273 -8.27 13.07 -14.14
C GLU A 273 -7.63 14.22 -13.35
N ARG A 274 -8.42 15.19 -12.89
CA ARG A 274 -7.95 16.28 -12.02
C ARG A 274 -7.34 15.72 -10.74
N LEU A 275 -8.07 14.85 -10.03
CA LEU A 275 -7.60 14.23 -8.78
C LEU A 275 -6.31 13.42 -9.01
N ARG A 276 -6.25 12.66 -10.10
CA ARG A 276 -5.10 11.83 -10.46
C ARG A 276 -3.85 12.68 -10.68
N THR A 277 -3.97 13.72 -11.49
CA THR A 277 -2.86 14.62 -11.83
C THR A 277 -2.41 15.40 -10.62
N GLN A 278 -3.33 15.98 -9.85
CA GLN A 278 -2.99 16.73 -8.65
C GLN A 278 -2.32 15.84 -7.59
N ALA A 279 -2.84 14.62 -7.37
CA ALA A 279 -2.24 13.68 -6.43
C ALA A 279 -0.81 13.32 -6.84
N HIS A 280 -0.58 13.03 -8.12
CA HIS A 280 0.75 12.70 -8.64
C HIS A 280 1.72 13.86 -8.45
N THR A 281 1.33 15.06 -8.86
CA THR A 281 2.15 16.28 -8.71
C THR A 281 2.48 16.56 -7.25
N GLN A 282 1.49 16.50 -6.37
CA GLN A 282 1.69 16.68 -4.93
C GLN A 282 2.64 15.64 -4.35
N MET A 283 2.46 14.35 -4.69
CA MET A 283 3.33 13.28 -4.21
C MET A 283 4.75 13.41 -4.76
N GLN A 284 4.93 13.84 -6.00
CA GLN A 284 6.24 14.14 -6.58
C GLN A 284 6.95 15.25 -5.79
N GLN A 285 6.27 16.34 -5.48
CA GLN A 285 6.80 17.43 -4.65
C GLN A 285 7.15 16.94 -3.23
N MET A 286 6.27 16.16 -2.59
CA MET A 286 6.50 15.60 -1.26
C MET A 286 7.70 14.64 -1.23
N ALA A 287 7.97 13.94 -2.33
CA ALA A 287 9.13 13.05 -2.48
C ALA A 287 10.43 13.80 -2.77
N GLY A 288 10.36 15.11 -3.08
CA GLY A 288 11.52 15.89 -3.51
C GLY A 288 12.06 15.47 -4.88
N ILE A 289 11.19 14.94 -5.76
CA ILE A 289 11.56 14.52 -7.12
C ILE A 289 11.47 15.74 -8.03
N THR A 290 12.61 16.26 -8.47
CA THR A 290 12.70 17.40 -9.40
C THR A 290 12.55 16.98 -10.85
N HIS A 291 13.11 15.81 -11.20
CA HIS A 291 13.01 15.18 -12.50
C HIS A 291 12.33 13.81 -12.38
N ASN A 292 11.12 13.71 -12.91
CA ASN A 292 10.40 12.44 -12.99
C ASN A 292 10.33 11.98 -14.45
N PRO A 293 10.85 10.79 -14.81
CA PRO A 293 10.78 10.31 -16.18
C PRO A 293 9.34 9.96 -16.61
N TRP A 294 8.43 9.82 -15.65
CA TRP A 294 7.06 9.40 -15.89
C TRP A 294 6.07 10.55 -15.83
N PRO A 295 5.11 10.64 -16.76
CA PRO A 295 3.98 11.55 -16.64
C PRO A 295 3.02 11.10 -15.53
N ALA A 296 2.14 12.00 -15.11
CA ALA A 296 1.11 11.70 -14.10
C ALA A 296 0.15 10.60 -14.55
N SER A 297 -0.07 10.48 -15.85
CA SER A 297 -0.91 9.46 -16.47
C SER A 297 -0.16 8.79 -17.63
N TRP A 298 -0.41 7.50 -17.83
CA TRP A 298 0.18 6.72 -18.91
C TRP A 298 -0.92 6.17 -19.80
N GLY A 299 -0.96 6.64 -21.05
CA GLY A 299 -1.92 6.17 -22.03
C GLY A 299 -3.39 6.45 -21.66
N ASN A 300 -4.26 6.30 -22.64
CA ASN A 300 -5.70 6.17 -22.43
C ASN A 300 -6.03 4.66 -22.41
N LEU A 301 -5.62 3.96 -21.34
CA LEU A 301 -6.07 2.61 -21.07
C LEU A 301 -7.42 2.62 -20.36
#